data_5b82cc5ed2d38cca3a3c4ed9cf9be99c
#
_entry.id   5b82cc5ed2d38cca3a3c4ed9cf9be99c
#
_cell.length_a   1.000
_cell.length_b   1.000
_cell.length_c   1.000
_cell.angle_alpha   90.00
_cell.angle_beta   90.00
_cell.angle_gamma   90.00
#
_symmetry.space_group_name_H-M   'P 1'
#
loop_
_entity.id
_entity.type
_entity.pdbx_description
1 polymer ?
#
loop_
_entity_poly.entity_id
_entity_poly.type
_entity_poly.pdbx_seq_one_letter_code
_entity_poly.pdbx_strand_id
1 'polypeptide(L)' 'MKTPTGVSRAVAEKLTRAYKVGHDVGLKGWAPSVEAEQFKTKLEQRYFWLGVCAAQVEKNHREDEE' A
#
# COMPACT_ATOMS: atom_id res chain seq x y z
N MET A 1 18.25 -5.62 13.90
CA MET A 1 16.81 -5.59 13.84
C MET A 1 16.23 -6.92 13.40
N LYS A 2 15.20 -7.37 14.04
CA LYS A 2 14.64 -8.67 13.75
C LYS A 2 13.47 -8.57 12.78
N THR A 3 13.50 -9.44 11.77
CA THR A 3 12.35 -9.61 10.91
C THR A 3 11.29 -10.40 11.64
N PRO A 4 10.02 -10.13 11.37
CA PRO A 4 8.95 -10.94 11.95
C PRO A 4 9.13 -12.40 11.57
N THR A 5 8.74 -13.26 12.48
CA THR A 5 8.85 -14.70 12.25
C THR A 5 8.03 -15.09 11.02
N GLY A 6 8.65 -15.86 10.15
CA GLY A 6 7.97 -16.36 8.96
C GLY A 6 8.00 -15.42 7.78
N VAL A 7 8.63 -14.25 7.92
CA VAL A 7 8.72 -13.30 6.82
C VAL A 7 10.18 -13.12 6.43
N SER A 8 10.52 -13.49 5.21
CA SER A 8 11.87 -13.30 4.73
C SER A 8 12.07 -11.84 4.31
N ARG A 9 13.34 -11.46 4.19
CA ARG A 9 13.68 -10.11 3.78
C ARG A 9 13.08 -9.76 2.42
N ALA A 10 13.12 -10.72 1.49
CA ALA A 10 12.57 -10.51 0.17
C ALA A 10 11.08 -10.25 0.23
N VAL A 11 10.36 -11.00 1.07
CA VAL A 11 8.93 -10.80 1.23
C VAL A 11 8.65 -9.44 1.85
N ALA A 12 9.43 -9.08 2.86
CA ALA A 12 9.24 -7.78 3.51
C ALA A 12 9.42 -6.63 2.51
N GLU A 13 10.37 -6.76 1.62
CA GLU A 13 10.58 -5.74 0.59
C GLU A 13 9.41 -5.66 -0.37
N LYS A 14 8.86 -6.81 -0.73
CA LYS A 14 7.68 -6.85 -1.60
C LYS A 14 6.48 -6.18 -0.93
N LEU A 15 6.30 -6.41 0.35
CA LEU A 15 5.19 -5.81 1.07
C LEU A 15 5.35 -4.29 1.16
N THR A 16 6.56 -3.84 1.42
CA THR A 16 6.85 -2.41 1.45
C THR A 16 6.56 -1.77 0.11
N ARG A 17 6.96 -2.45 -0.96
CA ARG A 17 6.72 -1.96 -2.31
C ARG A 17 5.23 -1.87 -2.60
N ALA A 18 4.48 -2.90 -2.21
CA ALA A 18 3.04 -2.91 -2.41
C ALA A 18 2.40 -1.72 -1.69
N TYR A 19 2.83 -1.46 -0.47
CA TYR A 19 2.33 -0.33 0.29
C TYR A 19 2.62 0.99 -0.43
N LYS A 20 3.84 1.17 -0.90
CA LYS A 20 4.22 2.40 -1.60
C LYS A 20 3.42 2.60 -2.87
N VAL A 21 3.23 1.52 -3.62
CA VAL A 21 2.43 1.59 -4.84
C VAL A 21 1.00 1.98 -4.51
N GLY A 22 0.44 1.37 -3.46
CA GLY A 22 -0.92 1.69 -3.04
C GLY A 22 -1.06 3.14 -2.63
N HIS A 23 -0.09 3.64 -1.89
CA HIS A 23 -0.11 5.03 -1.46
C HIS A 23 -0.08 5.97 -2.66
N ASP A 24 0.77 5.68 -3.63
CA ASP A 24 0.89 6.48 -4.84
C ASP A 24 -0.40 6.45 -5.64
N VAL A 25 -0.97 5.26 -5.82
CA VAL A 25 -2.22 5.10 -6.54
C VAL A 25 -3.35 5.87 -5.86
N GLY A 26 -3.39 5.81 -4.54
CA GLY A 26 -4.40 6.53 -3.78
C GLY A 26 -4.28 8.03 -3.92
N LEU A 27 -3.06 8.55 -3.92
CA LEU A 27 -2.84 9.98 -4.08
C LEU A 27 -3.22 10.46 -5.47
N LYS A 28 -2.95 9.65 -6.49
CA LYS A 28 -3.21 10.04 -7.87
C LYS A 28 -4.63 9.77 -8.32
N GLY A 29 -5.38 9.02 -7.53
CA GLY A 29 -6.75 8.70 -7.90
C GLY A 29 -6.88 7.66 -9.00
N TRP A 30 -5.84 6.85 -9.19
CA TRP A 30 -5.91 5.76 -10.16
C TRP A 30 -6.84 4.68 -9.65
N ALA A 31 -7.24 3.77 -10.55
CA ALA A 31 -8.14 2.68 -10.18
C ALA A 31 -7.41 1.64 -9.33
N PRO A 32 -7.66 1.60 -8.01
CA PRO A 32 -6.93 0.68 -7.15
C PRO A 32 -7.25 -0.78 -7.42
N SER A 33 -8.48 -1.08 -7.84
CA SER A 33 -8.87 -2.45 -8.11
C SER A 33 -8.02 -3.06 -9.22
N VAL A 34 -7.74 -2.27 -10.25
CA VAL A 34 -6.94 -2.73 -11.37
C VAL A 34 -5.48 -2.90 -10.96
N GLU A 35 -4.97 -1.94 -10.21
CA GLU A 35 -3.59 -2.00 -9.77
C GLU A 35 -3.35 -3.15 -8.79
N ALA A 36 -4.34 -3.46 -7.98
CA ALA A 36 -4.21 -4.53 -7.01
C ALA A 36 -4.03 -5.89 -7.68
N GLU A 37 -4.50 -6.05 -8.89
CA GLU A 37 -4.42 -7.32 -9.60
C GLU A 37 -2.98 -7.71 -9.93
N GLN A 38 -2.06 -6.76 -9.94
CA GLN A 38 -0.66 -7.06 -10.21
C GLN A 38 -0.01 -7.84 -9.07
N PHE A 39 -0.60 -7.79 -7.88
CA PHE A 39 -0.06 -8.49 -6.72
C PHE A 39 -0.70 -9.86 -6.59
N LYS A 40 0.15 -10.89 -6.53
CA LYS A 40 -0.32 -12.27 -6.57
C LYS A 40 -0.73 -12.81 -5.22
N THR A 41 -0.15 -12.32 -4.14
CA THR A 41 -0.46 -12.85 -2.83
C THR A 41 -1.44 -11.93 -2.12
N LYS A 42 -2.22 -12.54 -1.23
CA LYS A 42 -3.19 -11.78 -0.46
C LYS A 42 -2.50 -10.76 0.45
N LEU A 43 -1.35 -11.13 0.96
CA LEU A 43 -0.62 -10.26 1.87
C LEU A 43 -0.14 -9.01 1.14
N GLU A 44 0.37 -9.17 -0.07
CA GLU A 44 0.77 -8.01 -0.87
C GLU A 44 -0.43 -7.13 -1.19
N GLN A 45 -1.54 -7.73 -1.55
CA GLN A 45 -2.75 -6.98 -1.84
C GLN A 45 -3.22 -6.20 -0.62
N ARG A 46 -3.13 -6.83 0.54
CA ARG A 46 -3.54 -6.18 1.78
C ARG A 46 -2.70 -4.94 2.05
N TYR A 47 -1.39 -5.05 1.87
CA TYR A 47 -0.51 -3.92 2.09
C TYR A 47 -0.74 -2.83 1.05
N PHE A 48 -1.03 -3.23 -0.18
CA PHE A 48 -1.40 -2.29 -1.22
C PHE A 48 -2.63 -1.47 -0.79
N TRP A 49 -3.67 -2.16 -0.31
CA TRP A 49 -4.88 -1.47 0.12
C TRP A 49 -4.64 -0.59 1.33
N LEU A 50 -3.76 -1.01 2.23
CA LEU A 50 -3.39 -0.18 3.36
C LEU A 50 -2.74 1.12 2.88
N GLY A 51 -1.92 1.04 1.85
CA GLY A 51 -1.31 2.22 1.27
C GLY A 51 -2.35 3.15 0.65
N VAL A 52 -3.31 2.57 -0.06
CA VAL A 52 -4.39 3.34 -0.66
C VAL A 52 -5.18 4.07 0.43
N CYS A 53 -5.51 3.37 1.50
CA CYS A 53 -6.25 3.97 2.60
C CYS A 53 -5.45 5.09 3.26
N ALA A 54 -4.17 4.87 3.47
CA ALA A 54 -3.31 5.89 4.07
C ALA A 54 -3.27 7.15 3.20
N ALA A 55 -3.22 6.96 1.89
CA ALA A 55 -3.21 8.08 0.97
C ALA A 55 -4.52 8.87 1.03
N GLN A 56 -5.62 8.17 1.17
CA GLN A 56 -6.92 8.82 1.23
C GLN A 56 -7.08 9.62 2.52
N VAL A 57 -6.62 9.06 3.62
CA VAL A 57 -6.67 9.77 4.90
C VAL A 57 -5.81 11.04 4.81
N GLU A 58 -4.63 10.91 4.24
CA GLU A 58 -3.74 12.05 4.09
C GLU A 58 -4.35 13.13 3.21
N LYS A 59 -5.00 12.71 2.13
CA LYS A 59 -5.64 13.62 1.21
C LYS A 59 -6.79 14.37 1.89
N ASN A 60 -7.62 13.63 2.62
CA ASN A 60 -8.74 14.24 3.32
C ASN A 60 -8.28 15.20 4.40
N HIS A 61 -7.21 14.84 5.08
CA HIS A 61 -6.64 15.69 6.12
C HIS A 61 -6.15 17.00 5.55
N ARG A 62 -5.52 16.93 4.37
CA ARG A 62 -5.04 18.12 3.70
C ARG A 62 -6.16 19.06 3.33
N GLU A 63 -7.25 18.51 2.83
CA GLU A 63 -8.39 19.31 2.44
C GLU A 63 -9.00 20.02 3.64
N ASP A 64 -8.99 19.35 4.78
CA ASP A 64 -9.54 19.94 5.99
C ASP A 64 -8.74 21.12 6.48
N GLU A 65 -7.46 21.14 6.22
CA GLU A 65 -6.60 22.22 6.65
C GLU A 65 -6.77 23.48 5.84
N GLU A 66 -7.37 23.35 4.71
CA GLU A 66 -7.64 24.51 3.90
C GLU A 66 -8.89 25.22 4.39
#